data_210a528de735981c3b36de211cef06b0
#
_entry.id   210a528de735981c3b36de211cef06b0
#
_cell.length_a   1.000
_cell.length_b   1.000
_cell.length_c   1.000
_cell.angle_alpha   90.00
_cell.angle_beta   90.00
_cell.angle_gamma   90.00
#
_symmetry.space_group_name_H-M   'P 1'
#
loop_
_entity.id
_entity.type
_entity.pdbx_description
1 polymer ?
#
loop_
_entity_poly.entity_id
_entity_poly.type
_entity_poly.pdbx_seq_one_letter_code
_entity_poly.pdbx_strand_id
1 'polypeptide(L)'
;MCIRDRIYADVFVKHAVPPPGSKIENHADELIHRAGADVVIVTGDGTGHEINLEDLQKVRNIVPTGKLAIGSGVTSTNVDAYQDLADILIVGTSFKFDNDVAKKVDINRVEELVRKIK
;
A
#
# COMPACT_ATOMS: atom_id res chain seq x y z
N MET A 1 -0.34 -31.74 -1.71
CA MET A 1 -0.85 -30.53 -1.04
C MET A 1 -0.51 -29.31 -1.86
N CYS A 2 -1.51 -28.61 -2.35
CA CYS A 2 -1.27 -27.34 -3.05
C CYS A 2 -1.25 -26.20 -2.05
N ILE A 3 -0.07 -25.73 -1.70
CA ILE A 3 0.11 -24.51 -0.93
C ILE A 3 -0.03 -23.37 -1.93
N ARG A 4 -1.05 -22.53 -1.74
CA ARG A 4 -1.25 -21.31 -2.52
C ARG A 4 -0.84 -20.11 -1.68
N ASP A 5 0.44 -19.90 -1.59
CA ASP A 5 0.99 -18.71 -0.98
C ASP A 5 1.04 -17.57 -2.02
N ARG A 6 0.86 -16.36 -1.54
CA ARG A 6 1.05 -15.16 -2.34
C ARG A 6 2.18 -14.33 -1.76
N ILE A 7 3.03 -13.82 -2.63
CA ILE A 7 4.12 -12.93 -2.25
C ILE A 7 3.68 -11.49 -2.47
N TYR A 8 3.59 -10.75 -1.38
CA TYR A 8 3.37 -9.31 -1.36
C TYR A 8 4.71 -8.63 -1.13
N ALA A 9 5.19 -7.87 -2.12
CA ALA A 9 6.51 -7.28 -2.09
C ALA A 9 6.44 -5.75 -2.07
N ASP A 10 7.13 -5.14 -1.11
CA ASP A 10 7.27 -3.69 -1.05
C ASP A 10 8.17 -3.18 -2.18
N VAL A 11 7.72 -2.16 -2.87
CA VAL A 11 8.56 -1.33 -3.71
C VAL A 11 9.03 -0.12 -2.90
N PHE A 12 10.32 0.15 -2.86
CA PHE A 12 10.92 1.20 -2.03
C PHE A 12 10.50 1.08 -0.55
N VAL A 13 11.06 0.09 0.11
CA VAL A 13 10.78 -0.23 1.51
C VAL A 13 10.98 0.99 2.41
N LYS A 14 10.10 1.18 3.39
CA LYS A 14 10.22 2.21 4.42
C LYS A 14 11.59 2.18 5.09
N HIS A 15 12.08 3.36 5.45
CA HIS A 15 13.35 3.53 6.17
C HIS A 15 14.59 3.02 5.41
N ALA A 16 14.44 2.72 4.12
CA ALA A 16 15.54 2.39 3.23
C ALA A 16 15.68 3.47 2.16
N VAL A 17 16.93 3.74 1.78
CA VAL A 17 17.25 4.68 0.71
C VAL A 17 17.47 3.87 -0.57
N PRO A 18 16.69 4.09 -1.63
CA PRO A 18 16.91 3.41 -2.89
C PRO A 18 18.23 3.86 -3.53
N PRO A 19 18.87 3.03 -4.34
CA PRO A 19 20.06 3.40 -5.07
C PRO A 19 19.87 4.69 -5.90
N PRO A 20 20.91 5.53 -6.05
CA PRO A 20 20.80 6.73 -6.87
C PRO A 20 20.30 6.44 -8.27
N GLY A 21 19.36 7.27 -8.77
CA GLY A 21 18.75 7.09 -10.09
C GLY A 21 17.65 6.03 -10.17
N SER A 22 17.29 5.42 -9.05
CA SER A 22 16.19 4.47 -8.98
C SER A 22 14.84 5.14 -9.30
N LYS A 23 14.05 4.45 -10.11
CA LYS A 23 12.67 4.87 -10.42
C LYS A 23 11.69 3.83 -9.88
N ILE A 24 10.66 4.30 -9.21
CA ILE A 24 9.67 3.41 -8.55
C ILE A 24 8.97 2.49 -9.57
N GLU A 25 8.65 3.01 -10.73
CA GLU A 25 8.00 2.24 -11.80
C GLU A 25 8.87 1.09 -12.32
N ASN A 26 10.19 1.28 -12.42
CA ASN A 26 11.11 0.23 -12.87
C ASN A 26 11.22 -0.89 -11.83
N HIS A 27 11.27 -0.54 -10.55
CA HIS A 27 11.30 -1.51 -9.46
C HIS A 27 9.98 -2.30 -9.37
N ALA A 28 8.85 -1.64 -9.57
CA ALA A 28 7.55 -2.31 -9.61
C ALA A 28 7.46 -3.31 -10.77
N ASP A 29 7.94 -2.93 -11.94
CA ASP A 29 8.02 -3.81 -13.11
C ASP A 29 8.88 -5.06 -12.83
N GLU A 30 10.06 -4.87 -12.26
CA GLU A 30 10.95 -5.98 -11.90
C GLU A 30 10.32 -6.92 -10.86
N LEU A 31 9.64 -6.38 -9.85
CA LEU A 31 8.98 -7.19 -8.83
C LEU A 31 7.89 -8.08 -9.41
N ILE A 32 7.07 -7.57 -10.31
CA ILE A 32 5.98 -8.33 -10.93
C ILE A 32 6.49 -9.31 -11.98
N HIS A 33 7.31 -8.84 -12.93
CA HIS A 33 7.63 -9.61 -14.13
C HIS A 33 8.90 -10.44 -14.00
N ARG A 34 9.84 -10.05 -13.14
CA ARG A 34 11.11 -10.75 -12.98
C ARG A 34 11.22 -11.52 -11.66
N ALA A 35 10.88 -10.89 -10.55
CA ALA A 35 10.93 -11.52 -9.23
C ALA A 35 9.71 -12.41 -8.94
N GLY A 36 8.62 -12.26 -9.71
CA GLY A 36 7.43 -13.11 -9.58
C GLY A 36 6.56 -12.79 -8.36
N ALA A 37 6.56 -11.55 -7.88
CA ALA A 37 5.64 -11.12 -6.84
C ALA A 37 4.18 -11.19 -7.31
N ASP A 38 3.29 -11.61 -6.46
CA ASP A 38 1.85 -11.65 -6.74
C ASP A 38 1.21 -10.27 -6.60
N VAL A 39 1.69 -9.48 -5.66
CA VAL A 39 1.22 -8.14 -5.36
C VAL A 39 2.41 -7.22 -5.06
N VAL A 40 2.39 -6.02 -5.59
CA VAL A 40 3.32 -4.95 -5.23
C VAL A 40 2.67 -4.03 -4.20
N ILE A 41 3.41 -3.72 -3.14
CA ILE A 41 2.97 -2.80 -2.10
C ILE A 41 3.70 -1.46 -2.27
N VAL A 42 2.94 -0.38 -2.38
CA VAL A 42 3.46 0.99 -2.30
C VAL A 42 3.22 1.52 -0.89
N THR A 43 4.24 2.09 -0.28
CA THR A 43 4.18 2.66 1.07
C THR A 43 4.60 4.13 1.06
N GLY A 44 4.14 4.91 2.05
CA GLY A 44 4.66 6.24 2.29
C GLY A 44 6.09 6.21 2.90
N ASP A 45 6.73 7.35 2.98
CA ASP A 45 8.12 7.49 3.45
C ASP A 45 8.33 7.08 4.92
N GLY A 46 7.26 6.97 5.69
CA GLY A 46 7.30 6.55 7.10
C GLY A 46 5.99 5.94 7.56
N THR A 47 5.98 5.38 8.76
CA THR A 47 4.79 4.79 9.36
C THR A 47 3.67 5.85 9.53
N GLY A 48 2.54 5.64 8.89
CA GLY A 48 1.40 6.54 8.91
C GLY A 48 1.52 7.76 7.98
N HIS A 49 2.61 7.90 7.23
CA HIS A 49 2.75 8.94 6.23
C HIS A 49 1.97 8.59 4.95
N GLU A 50 1.38 9.62 4.35
CA GLU A 50 0.63 9.48 3.11
C GLU A 50 1.56 9.10 1.94
N ILE A 51 1.00 8.35 1.01
CA ILE A 51 1.68 7.99 -0.23
C ILE A 51 1.55 9.14 -1.21
N ASN A 52 2.62 9.39 -1.95
CA ASN A 52 2.58 10.31 -3.08
C ASN A 52 1.70 9.72 -4.19
N LEU A 53 0.61 10.42 -4.53
CA LEU A 53 -0.34 9.96 -5.55
C LEU A 53 0.30 9.86 -6.94
N GLU A 54 1.28 10.69 -7.24
CA GLU A 54 2.01 10.64 -8.51
C GLU A 54 2.81 9.33 -8.63
N ASP A 55 3.51 8.94 -7.57
CA ASP A 55 4.23 7.68 -7.53
C ASP A 55 3.30 6.47 -7.59
N LEU A 56 2.17 6.54 -6.89
CA LEU A 56 1.14 5.52 -6.95
C LEU A 56 0.59 5.36 -8.38
N GLN A 57 0.35 6.47 -9.08
CA GLN A 57 -0.12 6.46 -10.47
C GLN A 57 0.92 5.86 -11.42
N LYS A 58 2.21 6.18 -11.23
CA LYS A 58 3.30 5.57 -12.02
C LYS A 58 3.32 4.05 -11.86
N VAL A 59 3.20 3.57 -10.62
CA VAL A 59 3.16 2.13 -10.35
C VAL A 59 1.88 1.50 -10.91
N ARG A 60 0.72 2.18 -10.78
CA ARG A 60 -0.54 1.68 -11.35
C ARG A 60 -0.46 1.43 -12.85
N ASN A 61 0.25 2.29 -13.58
CA ASN A 61 0.40 2.16 -15.03
C ASN A 61 1.21 0.91 -15.45
N ILE A 62 2.04 0.38 -14.56
CA ILE A 62 2.90 -0.79 -14.80
C ILE A 62 2.26 -2.08 -14.25
N VAL A 63 1.69 -2.01 -13.06
CA VAL A 63 1.21 -3.19 -12.33
C VAL A 63 -0.18 -3.60 -12.84
N PRO A 64 -0.40 -4.88 -13.18
CA PRO A 64 -1.70 -5.37 -13.61
C PRO A 64 -2.80 -5.16 -12.55
N THR A 65 -4.04 -5.04 -13.00
CA THR A 65 -5.21 -4.98 -12.14
C THR A 65 -5.27 -6.17 -11.18
N GLY A 66 -5.59 -5.92 -9.92
CA GLY A 66 -5.64 -6.92 -8.86
C GLY A 66 -4.31 -7.14 -8.13
N LYS A 67 -3.23 -6.45 -8.53
CA LYS A 67 -1.88 -6.68 -8.03
C LYS A 67 -1.20 -5.47 -7.38
N LEU A 68 -1.94 -4.41 -7.11
CA LEU A 68 -1.42 -3.21 -6.46
C LEU A 68 -2.04 -3.00 -5.09
N ALA A 69 -1.20 -2.97 -4.06
CA ALA A 69 -1.58 -2.70 -2.68
C ALA A 69 -0.97 -1.39 -2.17
N ILE A 70 -1.68 -0.74 -1.28
CA ILE A 70 -1.18 0.38 -0.46
C ILE A 70 -0.91 -0.14 0.94
N GLY A 71 0.31 0.05 1.43
CA GLY A 71 0.79 -0.52 2.70
C GLY A 71 0.79 0.41 3.90
N SER A 72 0.51 1.70 3.73
CA SER A 72 0.47 2.65 4.84
C SER A 72 -0.20 3.97 4.49
N GLY A 73 -0.50 4.75 5.52
CA GLY A 73 -1.03 6.10 5.36
C GLY A 73 -2.50 6.19 4.95
N VAL A 74 -3.21 5.07 4.86
CA VAL A 74 -4.64 5.07 4.52
C VAL A 74 -5.46 5.47 5.74
N THR A 75 -6.35 6.43 5.53
CA THR A 75 -7.27 6.96 6.53
C THR A 75 -8.68 7.10 5.95
N SER A 76 -9.67 7.36 6.81
CA SER A 76 -11.03 7.64 6.34
C SER A 76 -11.14 8.92 5.49
N THR A 77 -10.15 9.81 5.59
CA THR A 77 -10.16 11.07 4.83
C THR A 77 -9.55 10.97 3.45
N ASN A 78 -8.62 10.03 3.22
CA ASN A 78 -7.91 9.87 1.94
C ASN A 78 -8.25 8.59 1.17
N VAL A 79 -9.02 7.69 1.77
CA VAL A 79 -9.35 6.39 1.17
C VAL A 79 -10.01 6.52 -0.22
N ASP A 80 -10.81 7.55 -0.42
CA ASP A 80 -11.50 7.76 -1.71
C ASP A 80 -10.51 7.96 -2.86
N ALA A 81 -9.43 8.71 -2.63
CA ALA A 81 -8.39 8.90 -3.65
C ALA A 81 -7.57 7.63 -3.92
N TYR A 82 -7.35 6.82 -2.89
CA TYR A 82 -6.52 5.61 -3.01
C TYR A 82 -7.27 4.42 -3.59
N GLN A 83 -8.55 4.25 -3.26
CA GLN A 83 -9.32 3.10 -3.74
C GLN A 83 -9.53 3.09 -5.26
N ASP A 84 -9.47 4.25 -5.90
CA ASP A 84 -9.57 4.36 -7.35
C ASP A 84 -8.28 3.91 -8.06
N LEU A 85 -7.15 3.92 -7.37
CA LEU A 85 -5.83 3.58 -7.92
C LEU A 85 -5.33 2.20 -7.49
N ALA A 86 -5.68 1.75 -6.30
CA ALA A 86 -5.19 0.49 -5.75
C ALA A 86 -6.28 -0.57 -5.63
N ASP A 87 -5.87 -1.83 -5.67
CA ASP A 87 -6.77 -2.98 -5.55
C ASP A 87 -6.91 -3.44 -4.10
N ILE A 88 -5.88 -3.20 -3.27
CA ILE A 88 -5.78 -3.68 -1.90
C ILE A 88 -5.31 -2.54 -1.00
N LEU A 89 -5.95 -2.39 0.15
CA LEU A 89 -5.58 -1.42 1.17
C LEU A 89 -5.19 -2.14 2.46
N ILE A 90 -3.96 -1.92 2.93
CA ILE A 90 -3.47 -2.42 4.21
C ILE A 90 -3.52 -1.26 5.21
N VAL A 91 -4.44 -1.36 6.16
CA VAL A 91 -4.72 -0.28 7.10
C VAL A 91 -4.34 -0.70 8.51
N GLY A 92 -3.55 0.12 9.17
CA GLY A 92 -3.08 -0.17 10.53
C GLY A 92 -3.32 1.01 11.48
N THR A 93 -2.43 1.98 11.47
CA THR A 93 -2.38 3.09 12.44
C THR A 93 -3.70 3.85 12.54
N SER A 94 -4.38 4.12 11.44
CA SER A 94 -5.64 4.87 11.44
C SER A 94 -6.80 4.13 12.13
N PHE A 95 -6.71 2.81 12.28
CA PHE A 95 -7.68 2.00 13.01
C PHE A 95 -7.46 2.00 14.52
N LYS A 96 -6.33 2.51 14.99
CA LYS A 96 -5.99 2.55 16.40
C LYS A 96 -6.55 3.79 17.09
N PHE A 97 -6.85 3.68 18.38
CA PHE A 97 -7.19 4.85 19.20
C PHE A 97 -6.07 5.90 19.11
N ASP A 98 -6.45 7.16 18.89
CA ASP A 98 -5.54 8.31 18.79
C ASP A 98 -4.43 8.18 17.71
N ASN A 99 -4.61 7.32 16.71
CA ASN A 99 -3.58 6.99 15.72
C ASN A 99 -2.26 6.49 16.34
N ASP A 100 -2.35 5.85 17.47
CA ASP A 100 -1.21 5.32 18.22
C ASP A 100 -1.08 3.81 17.96
N VAL A 101 0.02 3.39 17.33
CA VAL A 101 0.27 1.99 16.98
C VAL A 101 0.31 1.05 18.19
N ALA A 102 0.63 1.57 19.37
CA ALA A 102 0.66 0.81 20.62
C ALA A 102 -0.73 0.57 21.22
N LYS A 103 -1.73 1.32 20.78
CA LYS A 103 -3.10 1.21 21.31
C LYS A 103 -3.90 0.13 20.58
N LYS A 104 -5.06 -0.20 21.16
CA LYS A 104 -5.99 -1.16 20.59
C LYS A 104 -6.68 -0.60 19.34
N VAL A 105 -7.26 -1.49 18.56
CA VAL A 105 -8.12 -1.12 17.42
C VAL A 105 -9.42 -0.50 17.95
N ASP A 106 -9.81 0.61 17.35
CA ASP A 106 -11.08 1.27 17.55
C ASP A 106 -12.07 0.80 16.46
N ILE A 107 -13.08 0.06 16.85
CA ILE A 107 -14.07 -0.48 15.91
C ILE A 107 -14.82 0.60 15.14
N ASN A 108 -15.07 1.75 15.75
CA ASN A 108 -15.78 2.86 15.10
C ASN A 108 -14.96 3.42 13.93
N ARG A 109 -13.64 3.48 14.05
CA ARG A 109 -12.74 3.90 12.98
C ARG A 109 -12.71 2.89 11.83
N VAL A 110 -12.74 1.61 12.15
CA VAL A 110 -12.83 0.55 11.14
C VAL A 110 -14.15 0.68 10.37
N GLU A 111 -15.28 0.80 11.06
CA GLU A 111 -16.58 0.96 10.43
C GLU A 111 -16.66 2.21 9.55
N GLU A 112 -16.13 3.33 10.02
CA GLU A 112 -16.12 4.59 9.26
C GLU A 112 -15.39 4.43 7.92
N LEU A 113 -14.20 3.80 7.93
CA LEU A 113 -13.43 3.58 6.72
C LEU A 113 -14.12 2.59 5.79
N VAL A 114 -14.60 1.47 6.33
CA VAL A 114 -15.26 0.41 5.54
C VAL A 114 -16.51 0.93 4.82
N ARG A 115 -17.27 1.84 5.44
CA ARG A 115 -18.43 2.47 4.79
C ARG A 115 -18.09 3.30 3.56
N LYS A 116 -16.86 3.78 3.46
CA LYS A 116 -16.37 4.58 2.32
C LYS A 116 -15.84 3.72 1.16
N ILE A 117 -15.50 2.47 1.43
CA ILE A 117 -15.01 1.56 0.40
C ILE A 117 -16.19 1.12 -0.49
N LYS A 118 -15.97 1.28 -1.77
CA LYS A 118 -16.94 0.91 -2.81
C LYS A 118 -16.83 -0.56 -3.21
#